data_5b29ce1ef4ab321954a064e361ae5e3b
#
_entry.id   5b29ce1ef4ab321954a064e361ae5e3b
#
_cell.length_a   1.000
_cell.length_b   1.000
_cell.length_c   1.000
_cell.angle_alpha   90.00
_cell.angle_beta   90.00
_cell.angle_gamma   90.00
#
_symmetry.space_group_name_H-M   'P 1'
#
loop_
_entity.id
_entity.type
_entity.pdbx_description
1 polymer ?
#
loop_
_entity_poly.entity_id
_entity_poly.type
_entity_poly.pdbx_seq_one_letter_code
_entity_poly.pdbx_strand_id
1 'polypeptide(L)'
;MLSGWLRACALIVTGLVSVSTLADDKQRTAIVVGGGMAGLTAAYELQAKGWQVTLLEAKPSLGGRSGLATSEWIGNTKAQPVLNRYLDTFKLATVPAPEFVRTPSYLIDGVYFTQADLAVKQPATAEAIKRYNDTLDNLARSITDPENPASNSTLFALDQINVANWLDRLNLPATARQLINQQIRTRYDEPSRLSLLYFAQQSSVYRSVDERDLRASRLPGGSTVLAQAFVKQLKTIKTNSPVSSVVQDKDHVTVKAGTASYTADYLVMAVPLRSLGKIQMTPSLDAQHMGAIKSTNYGWRDQIMLKFKTPVWDSKARMSGEVFSNTGLGMLWIEPALKGGANVVINLSGDNARIMQAFGDKQLVDQVLIRLHAFYPEARGAYTGYEIRRYSVDPSTGGSYLAFGPGQISKYWRLWERPIQRVAFAGEHTDTLYPGTLEGALRSGQRAASQVQDLAAGKSFEPVKVAPPKAPAPASQKSDCNFFTSLFGCTSDKPVEPAKPQAEKPGFFSRLFGGSDTPVAAPAPVEKAPEPAPAPAPVPVAPVVAPVVTPPAKTEPVKKPAAKAEPAKKTQHKEPAKKEPAKKEPVKKEPVKKAPAKTDDAKKPAAKAATDTAPADVKS
;
A
#
# COMPACT_ATOMS: atom_id res chain seq x y z
N MET A 1 -90.89 20.57 -42.41
CA MET A 1 -90.61 19.42 -43.28
C MET A 1 -89.27 18.88 -42.87
N LEU A 2 -89.17 17.56 -42.66
CA LEU A 2 -88.01 16.71 -42.53
C LEU A 2 -87.11 16.94 -41.28
N SER A 3 -87.22 16.26 -40.21
CA SER A 3 -86.92 14.87 -39.79
C SER A 3 -85.52 14.41 -40.14
N GLY A 4 -84.61 14.30 -39.14
CA GLY A 4 -83.26 13.75 -39.24
C GLY A 4 -82.82 13.10 -37.95
N TRP A 5 -82.73 11.85 -37.94
CA TRP A 5 -82.45 10.90 -36.86
C TRP A 5 -81.12 11.06 -36.20
N LEU A 6 -81.09 11.16 -34.86
CA LEU A 6 -79.95 10.95 -34.00
C LEU A 6 -79.65 9.43 -33.86
N ARG A 7 -78.49 9.01 -34.21
CA ARG A 7 -77.91 7.71 -33.80
C ARG A 7 -76.84 7.95 -32.73
N ALA A 8 -77.14 7.55 -31.51
CA ALA A 8 -76.13 7.50 -30.44
C ALA A 8 -75.21 6.30 -30.62
N CYS A 9 -73.94 6.54 -30.77
CA CYS A 9 -72.88 5.51 -30.63
C CYS A 9 -72.40 5.50 -29.20
N ALA A 10 -72.76 4.45 -28.44
CA ALA A 10 -72.18 4.17 -27.13
C ALA A 10 -70.73 3.57 -27.33
N LEU A 11 -69.71 4.35 -27.01
CA LEU A 11 -68.32 3.87 -26.90
C LEU A 11 -68.18 3.20 -25.53
N ILE A 12 -68.08 1.86 -25.54
CA ILE A 12 -67.62 1.08 -24.39
C ILE A 12 -66.13 1.21 -24.31
N VAL A 13 -65.60 2.07 -23.39
CA VAL A 13 -64.20 2.12 -23.03
C VAL A 13 -63.94 0.99 -22.03
N THR A 14 -63.49 -0.15 -22.51
CA THR A 14 -62.86 -1.19 -21.66
C THR A 14 -61.54 -0.69 -21.16
N GLY A 15 -61.51 -0.14 -19.96
CA GLY A 15 -60.27 0.19 -19.25
C GLY A 15 -59.50 -1.11 -18.91
N LEU A 16 -58.45 -1.37 -19.65
CA LEU A 16 -57.39 -2.32 -19.23
C LEU A 16 -56.71 -1.73 -17.99
N VAL A 17 -57.17 -2.13 -16.82
CA VAL A 17 -56.41 -1.95 -15.58
C VAL A 17 -55.20 -2.87 -15.68
N SER A 18 -54.08 -2.33 -16.11
CA SER A 18 -52.79 -2.98 -15.93
C SER A 18 -52.51 -3.10 -14.43
N VAL A 19 -52.81 -4.25 -13.86
CA VAL A 19 -52.34 -4.62 -12.53
C VAL A 19 -50.84 -4.77 -12.68
N SER A 20 -50.10 -3.67 -12.43
CA SER A 20 -48.70 -3.75 -12.12
C SER A 20 -48.58 -4.61 -10.87
N THR A 21 -48.22 -5.88 -11.03
CA THR A 21 -47.75 -6.69 -9.92
C THR A 21 -46.60 -5.91 -9.31
N LEU A 22 -46.84 -5.27 -8.17
CA LEU A 22 -45.78 -4.84 -7.28
C LEU A 22 -45.02 -6.13 -6.93
N ALA A 23 -43.97 -6.43 -7.72
CA ALA A 23 -42.98 -7.35 -7.25
C ALA A 23 -42.58 -6.83 -5.87
N ASP A 24 -42.73 -7.64 -4.87
CA ASP A 24 -42.30 -7.38 -3.51
C ASP A 24 -40.79 -7.06 -3.62
N ASP A 25 -40.49 -5.77 -3.63
CA ASP A 25 -39.11 -5.27 -3.86
C ASP A 25 -38.37 -5.46 -2.55
N LYS A 26 -38.20 -6.77 -2.21
CA LYS A 26 -37.43 -7.19 -1.04
C LYS A 26 -36.08 -6.52 -1.12
N GLN A 27 -35.86 -5.57 -0.23
CA GLN A 27 -34.61 -4.82 -0.17
C GLN A 27 -33.43 -5.79 -0.11
N ARG A 28 -32.57 -5.74 -1.13
CA ARG A 28 -31.39 -6.61 -1.26
C ARG A 28 -30.43 -6.36 -0.12
N THR A 29 -29.86 -7.44 0.40
CA THR A 29 -28.99 -7.43 1.57
C THR A 29 -27.58 -7.91 1.23
N ALA A 30 -26.57 -7.28 1.81
CA ALA A 30 -25.18 -7.72 1.68
C ALA A 30 -24.44 -7.60 3.01
N ILE A 31 -23.56 -8.56 3.26
CA ILE A 31 -22.58 -8.49 4.34
C ILE A 31 -21.22 -8.15 3.72
N VAL A 32 -20.48 -7.26 4.38
CA VAL A 32 -19.08 -6.99 4.05
C VAL A 32 -18.21 -7.39 5.23
N VAL A 33 -17.28 -8.30 5.03
CA VAL A 33 -16.36 -8.78 6.05
C VAL A 33 -15.00 -8.14 5.87
N GLY A 34 -14.60 -7.32 6.84
CA GLY A 34 -13.36 -6.53 6.85
C GLY A 34 -13.61 -5.04 6.61
N GLY A 35 -13.26 -4.22 7.60
CA GLY A 35 -13.40 -2.75 7.59
C GLY A 35 -12.15 -2.01 7.10
N GLY A 36 -11.32 -2.65 6.25
CA GLY A 36 -10.24 -1.98 5.51
C GLY A 36 -10.77 -1.14 4.35
N MET A 37 -9.89 -0.41 3.65
CA MET A 37 -10.30 0.50 2.56
C MET A 37 -11.12 -0.19 1.47
N ALA A 38 -10.79 -1.41 1.10
CA ALA A 38 -11.56 -2.18 0.11
C ALA A 38 -12.98 -2.52 0.60
N GLY A 39 -13.12 -2.96 1.85
CA GLY A 39 -14.43 -3.27 2.42
C GLY A 39 -15.27 -2.02 2.66
N LEU A 40 -14.66 -0.93 3.13
CA LEU A 40 -15.35 0.37 3.28
C LEU A 40 -15.89 0.87 1.94
N THR A 41 -15.06 0.75 0.88
CA THR A 41 -15.47 1.12 -0.48
C THR A 41 -16.62 0.23 -0.98
N ALA A 42 -16.51 -1.09 -0.83
CA ALA A 42 -17.55 -2.02 -1.27
C ALA A 42 -18.87 -1.76 -0.54
N ALA A 43 -18.83 -1.53 0.78
CA ALA A 43 -20.01 -1.21 1.57
C ALA A 43 -20.65 0.10 1.14
N TYR A 44 -19.85 1.14 0.89
CA TYR A 44 -20.31 2.44 0.41
C TYR A 44 -20.99 2.33 -0.96
N GLU A 45 -20.34 1.68 -1.92
CA GLU A 45 -20.88 1.53 -3.29
C GLU A 45 -22.18 0.71 -3.31
N LEU A 46 -22.28 -0.37 -2.53
CA LEU A 46 -23.51 -1.15 -2.40
C LEU A 46 -24.62 -0.32 -1.74
N GLN A 47 -24.32 0.36 -0.62
CA GLN A 47 -25.32 1.19 0.06
C GLN A 47 -25.80 2.34 -0.83
N ALA A 48 -24.91 2.96 -1.62
CA ALA A 48 -25.27 4.00 -2.58
C ALA A 48 -26.23 3.51 -3.70
N LYS A 49 -26.25 2.18 -3.94
CA LYS A 49 -27.17 1.50 -4.87
C LYS A 49 -28.45 0.94 -4.19
N GLY A 50 -28.72 1.36 -2.96
CA GLY A 50 -29.96 1.00 -2.24
C GLY A 50 -29.90 -0.33 -1.48
N TRP A 51 -28.71 -0.98 -1.40
CA TRP A 51 -28.57 -2.22 -0.63
C TRP A 51 -28.58 -1.95 0.88
N GLN A 52 -29.15 -2.87 1.63
CA GLN A 52 -28.97 -2.92 3.08
C GLN A 52 -27.65 -3.65 3.38
N VAL A 53 -26.66 -2.89 3.83
CA VAL A 53 -25.30 -3.41 4.04
C VAL A 53 -24.97 -3.50 5.52
N THR A 54 -24.44 -4.65 5.95
CA THR A 54 -23.85 -4.81 7.28
C THR A 54 -22.35 -5.05 7.14
N LEU A 55 -21.51 -4.14 7.66
CA LEU A 55 -20.07 -4.27 7.68
C LEU A 55 -19.61 -4.87 9.02
N LEU A 56 -18.84 -5.96 8.97
CA LEU A 56 -18.27 -6.66 10.12
C LEU A 56 -16.75 -6.44 10.14
N GLU A 57 -16.22 -5.90 11.24
CA GLU A 57 -14.79 -5.70 11.45
C GLU A 57 -14.34 -6.38 12.76
N ALA A 58 -13.25 -7.12 12.68
CA ALA A 58 -12.72 -7.87 13.82
C ALA A 58 -12.12 -6.98 14.90
N LYS A 59 -11.54 -5.85 14.52
CA LYS A 59 -10.89 -4.87 15.41
C LYS A 59 -11.86 -3.80 15.91
N PRO A 60 -11.50 -3.06 16.96
CA PRO A 60 -12.29 -1.91 17.39
C PRO A 60 -12.20 -0.72 16.43
N SER A 61 -11.17 -0.65 15.58
CA SER A 61 -10.92 0.45 14.65
C SER A 61 -11.08 0.02 13.20
N LEU A 62 -11.52 0.95 12.35
CA LEU A 62 -11.70 0.79 10.92
C LEU A 62 -10.53 1.42 10.14
N GLY A 63 -10.41 1.09 8.86
CA GLY A 63 -9.35 1.56 7.97
C GLY A 63 -8.28 0.50 7.66
N GLY A 64 -8.23 -0.59 8.41
CA GLY A 64 -7.32 -1.72 8.17
C GLY A 64 -5.84 -1.30 8.23
N ARG A 65 -5.13 -1.45 7.11
CA ARG A 65 -3.72 -1.07 6.93
C ARG A 65 -3.53 0.39 6.52
N SER A 66 -4.53 1.26 6.67
CA SER A 66 -4.31 2.70 6.57
C SER A 66 -3.18 3.11 7.49
N GLY A 67 -2.21 3.85 6.95
CA GLY A 67 -0.93 4.12 7.63
C GLY A 67 -1.01 4.92 8.93
N LEU A 68 0.13 5.44 9.35
CA LEU A 68 0.19 6.43 10.43
C LEU A 68 -0.60 7.68 10.02
N ALA A 69 -1.01 8.50 11.00
CA ALA A 69 -1.66 9.78 10.73
C ALA A 69 -0.69 10.83 10.14
N THR A 70 0.17 10.38 9.23
CA THR A 70 1.09 11.21 8.47
C THR A 70 0.41 11.67 7.19
N SER A 71 0.92 12.74 6.60
CA SER A 71 0.51 13.18 5.27
C SER A 71 1.06 12.18 4.24
N GLU A 72 0.22 11.32 3.71
CA GLU A 72 0.61 10.46 2.60
C GLU A 72 0.63 11.25 1.30
N TRP A 73 1.61 10.94 0.43
CA TRP A 73 1.64 11.47 -0.92
C TRP A 73 0.51 10.87 -1.74
N ILE A 74 -0.17 11.75 -2.48
CA ILE A 74 -1.27 11.38 -3.37
C ILE A 74 -0.88 11.77 -4.78
N GLY A 75 -0.99 10.82 -5.69
CA GLY A 75 -0.91 11.07 -7.10
C GLY A 75 -2.16 11.81 -7.60
N ASN A 76 -2.04 12.45 -8.74
CA ASN A 76 -3.19 13.05 -9.41
C ASN A 76 -4.09 11.96 -10.05
N THR A 77 -5.11 12.39 -10.79
CA THR A 77 -6.09 11.51 -11.44
C THR A 77 -5.49 10.55 -12.47
N LYS A 78 -4.32 10.83 -13.05
CA LYS A 78 -3.63 9.88 -13.93
C LYS A 78 -3.01 8.72 -13.16
N ALA A 79 -2.42 9.02 -12.00
CA ALA A 79 -1.73 8.04 -11.18
C ALA A 79 -2.69 7.24 -10.31
N GLN A 80 -3.72 7.89 -9.75
CA GLN A 80 -4.63 7.32 -8.76
C GLN A 80 -6.07 7.81 -9.01
N PRO A 81 -6.72 7.37 -10.10
CA PRO A 81 -8.03 7.87 -10.51
C PRO A 81 -9.14 7.61 -9.49
N VAL A 82 -9.16 6.44 -8.85
CA VAL A 82 -10.23 6.06 -7.91
C VAL A 82 -10.03 6.75 -6.57
N LEU A 83 -8.80 6.88 -6.10
CA LEU A 83 -8.49 7.64 -4.90
C LEU A 83 -8.95 9.10 -5.04
N ASN A 84 -8.57 9.77 -6.12
CA ASN A 84 -8.96 11.16 -6.37
C ASN A 84 -10.48 11.32 -6.47
N ARG A 85 -11.18 10.38 -7.13
CA ARG A 85 -12.64 10.36 -7.16
C ARG A 85 -13.26 10.40 -5.74
N TYR A 86 -12.72 9.63 -4.79
CA TYR A 86 -13.26 9.64 -3.42
C TYR A 86 -12.82 10.86 -2.61
N LEU A 87 -11.63 11.39 -2.86
CA LEU A 87 -11.23 12.68 -2.26
C LEU A 87 -12.22 13.78 -2.66
N ASP A 88 -12.57 13.85 -3.93
CA ASP A 88 -13.55 14.81 -4.45
C ASP A 88 -14.96 14.54 -3.92
N THR A 89 -15.41 13.27 -3.92
CA THR A 89 -16.72 12.86 -3.43
C THR A 89 -16.94 13.27 -1.98
N PHE A 90 -15.93 13.08 -1.14
CA PHE A 90 -15.99 13.42 0.28
C PHE A 90 -15.47 14.83 0.60
N LYS A 91 -15.10 15.61 -0.43
CA LYS A 91 -14.57 16.97 -0.30
C LYS A 91 -13.38 17.05 0.67
N LEU A 92 -12.48 16.09 0.58
CA LEU A 92 -11.28 16.04 1.41
C LEU A 92 -10.21 16.95 0.82
N ALA A 93 -9.85 17.99 1.58
CA ALA A 93 -8.84 18.95 1.15
C ALA A 93 -7.44 18.32 1.14
N THR A 94 -6.73 18.49 0.03
CA THR A 94 -5.32 18.13 -0.11
C THR A 94 -4.44 19.38 -0.13
N VAL A 95 -3.15 19.20 0.17
CA VAL A 95 -2.14 20.25 0.12
C VAL A 95 -1.16 19.92 -1.00
N PRO A 96 -0.88 20.85 -1.93
CA PRO A 96 0.09 20.62 -3.00
C PRO A 96 1.45 20.18 -2.45
N ALA A 97 2.09 19.27 -3.13
CA ALA A 97 3.42 18.79 -2.77
C ALA A 97 4.49 19.82 -3.15
N PRO A 98 5.40 20.18 -2.24
CA PRO A 98 6.54 21.03 -2.58
C PRO A 98 7.44 20.40 -3.65
N GLU A 99 8.08 21.22 -4.50
CA GLU A 99 8.93 20.74 -5.59
C GLU A 99 10.10 19.85 -5.09
N PHE A 100 10.72 20.25 -3.98
CA PHE A 100 11.91 19.58 -3.44
C PHE A 100 11.69 18.15 -2.92
N VAL A 101 10.45 17.69 -2.73
CA VAL A 101 10.18 16.31 -2.30
C VAL A 101 10.06 15.30 -3.45
N ARG A 102 10.21 15.76 -4.68
CA ARG A 102 9.95 14.95 -5.88
C ARG A 102 11.12 14.07 -6.28
N THR A 103 12.33 14.40 -5.85
CA THR A 103 13.54 13.61 -6.10
C THR A 103 14.01 12.92 -4.83
N PRO A 104 14.42 11.64 -4.90
CA PRO A 104 15.00 10.95 -3.75
C PRO A 104 16.39 11.50 -3.42
N SER A 105 16.74 11.37 -2.15
CA SER A 105 18.06 11.66 -1.61
C SER A 105 18.64 10.40 -0.98
N TYR A 106 19.90 10.45 -0.60
CA TYR A 106 20.63 9.28 -0.11
C TYR A 106 21.41 9.60 1.17
N LEU A 107 21.40 8.66 2.09
CA LEU A 107 22.25 8.67 3.28
C LEU A 107 23.23 7.51 3.15
N ILE A 108 24.46 7.80 2.72
CA ILE A 108 25.51 6.80 2.45
C ILE A 108 26.59 6.94 3.53
N ASP A 109 26.78 5.91 4.31
CA ASP A 109 27.77 5.87 5.40
C ASP A 109 27.70 7.09 6.33
N GLY A 110 26.47 7.58 6.57
CA GLY A 110 26.22 8.74 7.42
C GLY A 110 26.34 10.10 6.75
N VAL A 111 26.67 10.15 5.46
CA VAL A 111 26.75 11.39 4.69
C VAL A 111 25.50 11.52 3.82
N TYR A 112 24.86 12.68 3.88
CA TYR A 112 23.70 13.01 3.06
C TYR A 112 24.12 13.48 1.66
N PHE A 113 23.45 12.99 0.65
CA PHE A 113 23.63 13.34 -0.75
C PHE A 113 22.27 13.65 -1.37
N THR A 114 22.15 14.81 -1.98
CA THR A 114 21.11 15.04 -2.99
C THR A 114 21.47 14.20 -4.22
N GLN A 115 20.55 14.08 -5.16
CA GLN A 115 20.83 13.41 -6.41
C GLN A 115 21.95 14.08 -7.21
N ALA A 116 21.97 15.43 -7.23
CA ALA A 116 23.05 16.20 -7.87
C ALA A 116 24.40 15.99 -7.18
N ASP A 117 24.41 15.97 -5.83
CA ASP A 117 25.62 15.65 -5.08
C ASP A 117 26.15 14.25 -5.37
N LEU A 118 25.26 13.28 -5.49
CA LEU A 118 25.64 11.89 -5.78
C LEU A 118 26.33 11.79 -7.14
N ALA A 119 25.79 12.47 -8.16
CA ALA A 119 26.35 12.49 -9.51
C ALA A 119 27.78 13.08 -9.54
N VAL A 120 28.06 14.09 -8.72
CA VAL A 120 29.37 14.76 -8.66
C VAL A 120 30.35 14.01 -7.76
N LYS A 121 29.90 13.63 -6.54
CA LYS A 121 30.81 13.12 -5.50
C LYS A 121 30.98 11.60 -5.54
N GLN A 122 30.02 10.87 -6.13
CA GLN A 122 30.03 9.41 -6.29
C GLN A 122 29.55 8.99 -7.69
N PRO A 123 30.21 9.41 -8.77
CA PRO A 123 29.73 9.22 -10.14
C PRO A 123 29.52 7.75 -10.50
N ALA A 124 30.36 6.83 -10.05
CA ALA A 124 30.20 5.40 -10.29
C ALA A 124 28.89 4.84 -9.67
N THR A 125 28.51 5.32 -8.48
CA THR A 125 27.25 4.95 -7.83
C THR A 125 26.04 5.52 -8.59
N ALA A 126 26.12 6.78 -9.00
CA ALA A 126 25.06 7.46 -9.75
C ALA A 126 24.84 6.79 -11.12
N GLU A 127 25.91 6.50 -11.85
CA GLU A 127 25.84 5.81 -13.14
C GLU A 127 25.27 4.40 -13.02
N ALA A 128 25.66 3.65 -11.98
CA ALA A 128 25.12 2.32 -11.72
C ALA A 128 23.61 2.37 -11.42
N ILE A 129 23.13 3.36 -10.66
CA ILE A 129 21.70 3.58 -10.43
C ILE A 129 20.99 3.92 -11.74
N LYS A 130 21.58 4.79 -12.56
CA LYS A 130 21.03 5.11 -13.88
C LYS A 130 20.91 3.86 -14.76
N ARG A 131 21.98 3.08 -14.89
CA ARG A 131 21.98 1.83 -15.67
C ARG A 131 20.93 0.83 -15.18
N TYR A 132 20.76 0.71 -13.87
CA TYR A 132 19.66 -0.09 -13.28
C TYR A 132 18.29 0.41 -13.74
N ASN A 133 18.05 1.73 -13.67
CA ASN A 133 16.78 2.32 -14.06
C ASN A 133 16.48 2.12 -15.54
N ASP A 134 17.46 2.36 -16.42
CA ASP A 134 17.33 2.16 -17.87
C ASP A 134 17.01 0.68 -18.20
N THR A 135 17.66 -0.25 -17.49
CA THR A 135 17.42 -1.69 -17.67
C THR A 135 16.02 -2.08 -17.18
N LEU A 136 15.58 -1.53 -16.05
CA LEU A 136 14.22 -1.75 -15.53
C LEU A 136 13.14 -1.16 -16.45
N ASP A 137 13.40 0.00 -17.02
CA ASP A 137 12.50 0.62 -18.00
C ASP A 137 12.34 -0.27 -19.25
N ASN A 138 13.45 -0.82 -19.78
CA ASN A 138 13.39 -1.75 -20.89
C ASN A 138 12.59 -3.01 -20.56
N LEU A 139 12.77 -3.53 -19.34
CA LEU A 139 12.00 -4.67 -18.86
C LEU A 139 10.51 -4.32 -18.73
N ALA A 140 10.17 -3.15 -18.18
CA ALA A 140 8.80 -2.68 -18.04
C ALA A 140 8.10 -2.47 -19.40
N ARG A 141 8.82 -2.03 -20.43
CA ARG A 141 8.29 -1.88 -21.82
C ARG A 141 7.84 -3.21 -22.42
N SER A 142 8.44 -4.32 -22.02
CA SER A 142 8.05 -5.63 -22.52
C SER A 142 6.70 -6.09 -21.99
N ILE A 143 6.19 -5.48 -20.92
CA ILE A 143 4.86 -5.75 -20.37
C ILE A 143 3.84 -4.90 -21.12
N THR A 144 3.26 -5.44 -22.19
CA THR A 144 2.27 -4.74 -23.03
C THR A 144 0.87 -4.74 -22.43
N ASP A 145 0.56 -5.73 -21.59
CA ASP A 145 -0.71 -5.86 -20.86
C ASP A 145 -0.42 -6.04 -19.35
N PRO A 146 -0.38 -4.96 -18.58
CA PRO A 146 -0.12 -5.04 -17.14
C PRO A 146 -1.19 -5.79 -16.34
N GLU A 147 -2.42 -5.88 -16.85
CA GLU A 147 -3.47 -6.65 -16.18
C GLU A 147 -3.32 -8.17 -16.39
N ASN A 148 -2.59 -8.58 -17.44
CA ASN A 148 -2.31 -9.98 -17.74
C ASN A 148 -0.82 -10.22 -18.06
N PRO A 149 0.11 -9.93 -17.14
CA PRO A 149 1.55 -9.96 -17.42
C PRO A 149 2.07 -11.34 -17.81
N ALA A 150 1.37 -12.41 -17.45
CA ALA A 150 1.71 -13.79 -17.78
C ALA A 150 1.07 -14.28 -19.09
N SER A 151 0.35 -13.44 -19.85
CA SER A 151 -0.28 -13.82 -21.12
C SER A 151 0.75 -14.14 -22.23
N ASN A 152 1.94 -13.56 -22.13
CA ASN A 152 3.05 -13.80 -23.05
C ASN A 152 3.95 -14.91 -22.50
N SER A 153 4.10 -16.00 -23.26
CA SER A 153 4.92 -17.16 -22.86
C SER A 153 6.40 -16.82 -22.62
N THR A 154 6.95 -15.84 -23.33
CA THR A 154 8.32 -15.37 -23.14
C THR A 154 8.48 -14.68 -21.79
N LEU A 155 7.49 -13.89 -21.37
CA LEU A 155 7.51 -13.19 -20.08
C LEU A 155 7.27 -14.14 -18.90
N PHE A 156 6.57 -15.24 -19.14
CA PHE A 156 6.27 -16.23 -18.11
C PHE A 156 7.54 -16.76 -17.41
N ALA A 157 8.62 -16.92 -18.16
CA ALA A 157 9.89 -17.37 -17.59
C ALA A 157 10.46 -16.37 -16.56
N LEU A 158 10.12 -15.08 -16.65
CA LEU A 158 10.54 -14.07 -15.68
C LEU A 158 9.89 -14.29 -14.30
N ASP A 159 8.72 -14.95 -14.26
CA ASP A 159 8.08 -15.28 -12.97
C ASP A 159 8.89 -16.28 -12.14
N GLN A 160 9.75 -17.08 -12.77
CA GLN A 160 10.61 -18.06 -12.06
C GLN A 160 11.91 -17.43 -11.53
N ILE A 161 12.21 -16.20 -11.91
CA ILE A 161 13.44 -15.48 -11.53
C ILE A 161 13.08 -14.52 -10.38
N ASN A 162 13.90 -14.49 -9.32
CA ASN A 162 13.79 -13.45 -8.32
C ASN A 162 14.59 -12.20 -8.75
N VAL A 163 14.19 -11.05 -8.20
CA VAL A 163 14.81 -9.76 -8.52
C VAL A 163 16.28 -9.72 -8.11
N ALA A 164 16.70 -10.41 -7.04
CA ALA A 164 18.11 -10.43 -6.62
C ALA A 164 19.00 -11.06 -7.70
N ASN A 165 18.59 -12.21 -8.26
CA ASN A 165 19.32 -12.88 -9.33
C ASN A 165 19.42 -12.03 -10.61
N TRP A 166 18.40 -11.24 -10.90
CA TRP A 166 18.46 -10.27 -12.01
C TRP A 166 19.44 -9.15 -11.72
N LEU A 167 19.42 -8.57 -10.50
CA LEU A 167 20.36 -7.52 -10.08
C LEU A 167 21.82 -8.00 -10.08
N ASP A 168 22.08 -9.29 -9.78
CA ASP A 168 23.43 -9.85 -9.78
C ASP A 168 24.08 -9.78 -11.17
N ARG A 169 23.28 -9.90 -12.24
CA ARG A 169 23.76 -9.80 -13.62
C ARG A 169 24.13 -8.37 -14.05
N LEU A 170 23.71 -7.35 -13.29
CA LEU A 170 24.01 -5.96 -13.60
C LEU A 170 25.40 -5.51 -13.11
N ASN A 171 26.13 -6.36 -12.38
CA ASN A 171 27.47 -6.06 -11.83
C ASN A 171 27.54 -4.68 -11.17
N LEU A 172 26.61 -4.43 -10.23
CA LEU A 172 26.49 -3.14 -9.55
C LEU A 172 27.55 -2.99 -8.45
N PRO A 173 28.19 -1.80 -8.31
CA PRO A 173 29.00 -1.48 -7.14
C PRO A 173 28.20 -1.68 -5.84
N ALA A 174 28.91 -2.07 -4.75
CA ALA A 174 28.27 -2.46 -3.49
C ALA A 174 27.31 -1.37 -2.95
N THR A 175 27.74 -0.12 -2.94
CA THR A 175 26.90 1.02 -2.49
C THR A 175 25.65 1.17 -3.34
N ALA A 176 25.77 1.16 -4.67
CA ALA A 176 24.63 1.22 -5.57
C ALA A 176 23.66 0.05 -5.33
N ARG A 177 24.20 -1.18 -5.19
CA ARG A 177 23.42 -2.38 -4.91
C ARG A 177 22.62 -2.26 -3.59
N GLN A 178 23.25 -1.74 -2.53
CA GLN A 178 22.60 -1.53 -1.23
C GLN A 178 21.45 -0.53 -1.33
N LEU A 179 21.66 0.60 -2.01
CA LEU A 179 20.63 1.62 -2.22
C LEU A 179 19.47 1.10 -3.06
N ILE A 180 19.74 0.41 -4.16
CA ILE A 180 18.73 -0.22 -5.03
C ILE A 180 17.95 -1.28 -4.25
N ASN A 181 18.62 -2.14 -3.49
CA ASN A 181 17.93 -3.10 -2.62
C ASN A 181 17.03 -2.40 -1.61
N GLN A 182 17.48 -1.28 -1.02
CA GLN A 182 16.66 -0.52 -0.08
C GLN A 182 15.43 0.09 -0.76
N GLN A 183 15.54 0.59 -1.98
CA GLN A 183 14.42 1.11 -2.75
C GLN A 183 13.38 0.02 -3.03
N ILE A 184 13.83 -1.14 -3.49
CA ILE A 184 12.97 -2.28 -3.83
C ILE A 184 12.26 -2.79 -2.58
N ARG A 185 13.00 -3.05 -1.49
CA ARG A 185 12.41 -3.59 -0.25
C ARG A 185 11.41 -2.63 0.40
N THR A 186 11.60 -1.32 0.25
CA THR A 186 10.67 -0.32 0.79
C THR A 186 9.33 -0.35 0.07
N ARG A 187 9.31 -0.64 -1.22
CA ARG A 187 8.10 -0.61 -2.05
C ARG A 187 7.42 -1.96 -2.17
N TYR A 188 8.19 -3.05 -2.05
CA TYR A 188 7.70 -4.41 -2.30
C TYR A 188 8.11 -5.36 -1.17
N ASP A 189 9.24 -6.02 -1.31
CA ASP A 189 9.85 -6.90 -0.32
C ASP A 189 11.34 -7.07 -0.64
N GLU A 190 12.02 -7.95 0.08
CA GLU A 190 13.41 -8.30 -0.21
C GLU A 190 13.55 -8.80 -1.66
N PRO A 191 14.52 -8.30 -2.45
CA PRO A 191 14.69 -8.68 -3.85
C PRO A 191 14.77 -10.20 -4.09
N SER A 192 15.31 -10.97 -3.15
CA SER A 192 15.38 -12.44 -3.23
C SER A 192 14.02 -13.13 -3.10
N ARG A 193 13.01 -12.44 -2.59
CA ARG A 193 11.63 -12.96 -2.39
C ARG A 193 10.64 -12.46 -3.42
N LEU A 194 11.05 -11.56 -4.31
CA LEU A 194 10.19 -10.87 -5.26
C LEU A 194 10.34 -11.46 -6.66
N SER A 195 9.21 -11.81 -7.31
CA SER A 195 9.19 -12.23 -8.72
C SER A 195 9.64 -11.10 -9.63
N LEU A 196 10.54 -11.39 -10.59
CA LEU A 196 10.96 -10.42 -11.59
C LEU A 196 9.81 -10.00 -12.50
N LEU A 197 8.88 -10.92 -12.82
CA LEU A 197 7.68 -10.59 -13.59
C LEU A 197 6.75 -9.63 -12.84
N TYR A 198 6.55 -9.85 -11.54
CA TYR A 198 5.77 -8.93 -10.70
C TYR A 198 6.43 -7.54 -10.65
N PHE A 199 7.74 -7.51 -10.46
CA PHE A 199 8.49 -6.26 -10.41
C PHE A 199 8.42 -5.48 -11.73
N ALA A 200 8.52 -6.17 -12.87
CA ALA A 200 8.35 -5.60 -14.20
C ALA A 200 6.92 -5.09 -14.42
N GLN A 201 5.92 -5.85 -14.02
CA GLN A 201 4.51 -5.45 -14.11
C GLN A 201 4.24 -4.17 -13.32
N GLN A 202 4.66 -4.10 -12.06
CA GLN A 202 4.51 -2.91 -11.24
C GLN A 202 5.22 -1.69 -11.87
N SER A 203 6.39 -1.89 -12.43
CA SER A 203 7.13 -0.84 -13.12
C SER A 203 6.42 -0.38 -14.39
N SER A 204 5.78 -1.28 -15.13
CA SER A 204 5.05 -0.97 -16.37
C SER A 204 3.81 -0.11 -16.12
N VAL A 205 3.09 -0.35 -15.02
CA VAL A 205 1.89 0.42 -14.64
C VAL A 205 2.22 1.90 -14.44
N TYR A 206 3.35 2.19 -13.79
CA TYR A 206 3.75 3.57 -13.48
C TYR A 206 4.65 4.21 -14.55
N ARG A 207 5.00 3.47 -15.60
CA ARG A 207 5.92 3.95 -16.64
C ARG A 207 5.44 5.21 -17.37
N SER A 208 4.13 5.33 -17.61
CA SER A 208 3.51 6.47 -18.27
C SER A 208 3.17 7.63 -17.34
N VAL A 209 3.41 7.47 -16.05
CA VAL A 209 3.04 8.45 -15.02
C VAL A 209 4.28 9.24 -14.61
N ASP A 210 4.20 10.56 -14.66
CA ASP A 210 5.27 11.46 -14.20
C ASP A 210 5.40 11.42 -12.67
N GLU A 211 6.59 11.68 -12.14
CA GLU A 211 6.78 11.83 -10.69
C GLU A 211 5.93 12.93 -10.08
N ARG A 212 5.75 14.03 -10.82
CA ARG A 212 4.83 15.10 -10.44
C ARG A 212 3.40 14.61 -10.31
N ASP A 213 3.00 13.70 -11.21
CA ASP A 213 1.69 13.08 -11.20
C ASP A 213 1.55 12.09 -10.03
N LEU A 214 2.63 11.43 -9.60
CA LEU A 214 2.63 10.48 -8.48
C LEU A 214 2.65 11.14 -7.10
N ARG A 215 3.24 12.34 -7.01
CA ARG A 215 3.39 13.09 -5.76
C ARG A 215 2.82 14.49 -5.92
N ALA A 216 1.60 14.58 -6.44
CA ALA A 216 0.95 15.85 -6.73
C ALA A 216 0.55 16.60 -5.48
N SER A 217 0.11 15.89 -4.45
CA SER A 217 -0.41 16.50 -3.22
C SER A 217 -0.20 15.63 -2.00
N ARG A 218 -0.59 16.14 -0.83
CA ARG A 218 -0.65 15.41 0.44
C ARG A 218 -2.05 15.47 1.01
N LEU A 219 -2.48 14.38 1.66
CA LEU A 219 -3.71 14.34 2.45
C LEU A 219 -3.34 14.55 3.94
N PRO A 220 -3.62 15.72 4.51
CA PRO A 220 -3.39 15.97 5.93
C PRO A 220 -4.14 14.95 6.79
N GLY A 221 -3.43 14.26 7.68
CA GLY A 221 -3.98 13.16 8.47
C GLY A 221 -3.98 11.79 7.79
N GLY A 222 -3.44 11.71 6.56
CA GLY A 222 -3.21 10.46 5.84
C GLY A 222 -4.49 9.73 5.42
N SER A 223 -4.34 8.50 4.98
CA SER A 223 -5.44 7.62 4.54
C SER A 223 -6.49 7.34 5.63
N THR A 224 -6.16 7.57 6.90
CA THR A 224 -7.11 7.49 8.02
C THR A 224 -8.29 8.46 7.85
N VAL A 225 -8.03 9.66 7.32
CA VAL A 225 -9.10 10.66 7.07
C VAL A 225 -10.08 10.16 6.00
N LEU A 226 -9.57 9.52 4.95
CA LEU A 226 -10.41 8.90 3.93
C LEU A 226 -11.24 7.75 4.50
N ALA A 227 -10.64 6.88 5.32
CA ALA A 227 -11.37 5.81 5.99
C ALA A 227 -12.51 6.35 6.85
N GLN A 228 -12.27 7.40 7.62
CA GLN A 228 -13.30 8.06 8.44
C GLN A 228 -14.41 8.69 7.57
N ALA A 229 -14.08 9.21 6.40
CA ALA A 229 -15.07 9.75 5.47
C ALA A 229 -16.04 8.67 4.98
N PHE A 230 -15.54 7.48 4.60
CA PHE A 230 -16.38 6.33 4.30
C PHE A 230 -17.26 5.91 5.49
N VAL A 231 -16.67 5.79 6.68
CA VAL A 231 -17.38 5.38 7.91
C VAL A 231 -18.57 6.28 8.20
N LYS A 232 -18.44 7.59 8.01
CA LYS A 232 -19.53 8.56 8.19
C LYS A 232 -20.74 8.34 7.27
N GLN A 233 -20.54 7.66 6.15
CA GLN A 233 -21.61 7.38 5.19
C GLN A 233 -22.33 6.05 5.47
N LEU A 234 -21.70 5.13 6.19
CA LEU A 234 -22.23 3.78 6.38
C LEU A 234 -23.23 3.71 7.53
N LYS A 235 -24.37 3.01 7.30
CA LYS A 235 -25.46 2.91 8.27
C LYS A 235 -25.25 1.84 9.33
N THR A 236 -24.71 0.69 8.95
CA THR A 236 -24.58 -0.47 9.85
C THR A 236 -23.15 -1.00 9.86
N ILE A 237 -22.44 -0.73 10.95
CA ILE A 237 -21.09 -1.20 11.21
C ILE A 237 -21.06 -1.94 12.53
N LYS A 238 -20.41 -3.11 12.55
CA LYS A 238 -20.16 -3.93 13.73
C LYS A 238 -18.66 -4.12 13.87
N THR A 239 -18.06 -3.39 14.80
CA THR A 239 -16.66 -3.61 15.21
C THR A 239 -16.57 -4.71 16.26
N ASN A 240 -15.35 -5.17 16.61
CA ASN A 240 -15.12 -6.27 17.53
C ASN A 240 -15.92 -7.54 17.17
N SER A 241 -16.09 -7.77 15.85
CA SER A 241 -16.91 -8.84 15.29
C SER A 241 -16.05 -9.78 14.41
N PRO A 242 -15.12 -10.54 15.01
CA PRO A 242 -14.25 -11.44 14.27
C PRO A 242 -15.07 -12.58 13.66
N VAL A 243 -15.05 -12.64 12.33
CA VAL A 243 -15.74 -13.71 11.57
C VAL A 243 -14.95 -15.01 11.67
N SER A 244 -15.64 -16.09 12.04
CA SER A 244 -15.07 -17.44 12.17
C SER A 244 -15.51 -18.39 11.06
N SER A 245 -16.72 -18.22 10.52
CA SER A 245 -17.20 -19.07 9.43
C SER A 245 -18.16 -18.33 8.50
N VAL A 246 -18.21 -18.80 7.26
CA VAL A 246 -19.14 -18.40 6.21
C VAL A 246 -19.73 -19.65 5.59
N VAL A 247 -21.04 -19.75 5.59
CA VAL A 247 -21.79 -20.79 4.89
C VAL A 247 -22.60 -20.13 3.80
N GLN A 248 -22.50 -20.61 2.58
CA GLN A 248 -23.32 -20.14 1.47
C GLN A 248 -24.11 -21.31 0.84
N ASP A 249 -25.32 -21.02 0.44
CA ASP A 249 -26.18 -21.92 -0.34
C ASP A 249 -26.67 -21.21 -1.61
N LYS A 250 -27.68 -21.78 -2.27
CA LYS A 250 -28.23 -21.19 -3.50
C LYS A 250 -28.96 -19.85 -3.28
N ASP A 251 -29.43 -19.57 -2.07
CA ASP A 251 -30.30 -18.44 -1.76
C ASP A 251 -29.61 -17.35 -0.90
N HIS A 252 -28.76 -17.76 0.06
CA HIS A 252 -28.20 -16.87 1.07
C HIS A 252 -26.75 -17.17 1.42
N VAL A 253 -26.14 -16.21 2.12
CA VAL A 253 -24.89 -16.41 2.86
C VAL A 253 -25.13 -16.16 4.34
N THR A 254 -24.61 -17.05 5.19
CA THR A 254 -24.66 -16.92 6.65
C THR A 254 -23.25 -16.78 7.21
N VAL A 255 -23.01 -15.72 7.96
CA VAL A 255 -21.70 -15.37 8.53
C VAL A 255 -21.79 -15.45 10.05
N LYS A 256 -20.89 -16.22 10.68
CA LYS A 256 -20.77 -16.29 12.13
C LYS A 256 -19.64 -15.37 12.61
N ALA A 257 -19.97 -14.44 13.51
CA ALA A 257 -19.00 -13.52 14.13
C ALA A 257 -19.19 -13.55 15.66
N GLY A 258 -18.24 -14.17 16.36
CA GLY A 258 -18.40 -14.45 17.80
C GLY A 258 -19.59 -15.36 18.06
N THR A 259 -20.55 -14.90 18.89
CA THR A 259 -21.82 -15.61 19.19
C THR A 259 -22.95 -15.23 18.23
N ALA A 260 -22.79 -14.16 17.43
CA ALA A 260 -23.80 -13.67 16.51
C ALA A 260 -23.72 -14.35 15.13
N SER A 261 -24.89 -14.52 14.51
CA SER A 261 -25.00 -14.94 13.09
C SER A 261 -25.71 -13.85 12.30
N TYR A 262 -25.24 -13.62 11.09
CA TYR A 262 -25.77 -12.64 10.14
C TYR A 262 -26.07 -13.35 8.84
N THR A 263 -27.25 -13.11 8.26
CA THR A 263 -27.65 -13.68 6.97
C THR A 263 -27.92 -12.57 5.98
N ALA A 264 -27.50 -12.74 4.73
CA ALA A 264 -27.73 -11.81 3.64
C ALA A 264 -27.79 -12.56 2.30
N ASP A 265 -28.23 -11.85 1.25
CA ASP A 265 -28.27 -12.42 -0.10
C ASP A 265 -26.87 -12.63 -0.67
N TYR A 266 -25.90 -11.74 -0.38
CA TYR A 266 -24.53 -11.78 -0.89
C TYR A 266 -23.51 -11.36 0.16
N LEU A 267 -22.24 -11.70 -0.10
CA LEU A 267 -21.09 -11.37 0.73
C LEU A 267 -19.99 -10.72 -0.08
N VAL A 268 -19.35 -9.68 0.49
CA VAL A 268 -18.03 -9.23 0.07
C VAL A 268 -17.00 -9.62 1.12
N MET A 269 -16.04 -10.47 0.74
CA MET A 269 -14.92 -10.87 1.58
C MET A 269 -13.75 -9.91 1.33
N ALA A 270 -13.48 -9.03 2.30
CA ALA A 270 -12.49 -7.94 2.18
C ALA A 270 -11.38 -8.03 3.25
N VAL A 271 -10.98 -9.24 3.59
CA VAL A 271 -9.94 -9.50 4.59
C VAL A 271 -8.61 -9.92 3.95
N PRO A 272 -7.45 -9.67 4.59
CA PRO A 272 -6.16 -10.18 4.10
C PRO A 272 -6.16 -11.71 3.97
N LEU A 273 -5.37 -12.27 3.03
CA LEU A 273 -5.33 -13.71 2.78
C LEU A 273 -5.04 -14.54 4.04
N ARG A 274 -4.16 -14.07 4.92
CA ARG A 274 -3.89 -14.75 6.19
C ARG A 274 -5.09 -14.81 7.13
N SER A 275 -5.91 -13.77 7.13
CA SER A 275 -7.18 -13.76 7.88
C SER A 275 -8.23 -14.65 7.22
N LEU A 276 -8.31 -14.64 5.89
CA LEU A 276 -9.19 -15.52 5.14
C LEU A 276 -8.91 -16.99 5.44
N GLY A 277 -7.63 -17.36 5.58
CA GLY A 277 -7.23 -18.73 5.95
C GLY A 277 -7.68 -19.20 7.35
N LYS A 278 -8.15 -18.27 8.19
CA LYS A 278 -8.71 -18.57 9.52
C LYS A 278 -10.23 -18.66 9.52
N ILE A 279 -10.88 -18.32 8.41
CA ILE A 279 -12.34 -18.35 8.26
C ILE A 279 -12.74 -19.65 7.59
N GLN A 280 -13.57 -20.43 8.25
CA GLN A 280 -14.12 -21.66 7.68
C GLN A 280 -15.16 -21.31 6.60
N MET A 281 -14.89 -21.68 5.35
CA MET A 281 -15.82 -21.51 4.24
C MET A 281 -16.58 -22.81 3.96
N THR A 282 -17.88 -22.73 3.73
CA THR A 282 -18.73 -23.85 3.29
C THR A 282 -19.59 -23.39 2.10
N PRO A 283 -19.46 -23.98 0.89
CA PRO A 283 -18.45 -24.97 0.53
C PRO A 283 -17.03 -24.47 0.71
N SER A 284 -16.09 -25.39 0.90
CA SER A 284 -14.67 -25.05 1.05
C SER A 284 -14.11 -24.46 -0.24
N LEU A 285 -13.14 -23.56 -0.10
CA LEU A 285 -12.36 -23.07 -1.24
C LEU A 285 -11.59 -24.23 -1.88
N ASP A 286 -11.40 -24.16 -3.20
CA ASP A 286 -10.64 -25.17 -3.93
C ASP A 286 -9.14 -25.17 -3.57
N ALA A 287 -8.42 -26.17 -4.07
CA ALA A 287 -7.00 -26.36 -3.78
C ALA A 287 -6.11 -25.19 -4.22
N GLN A 288 -6.47 -24.49 -5.31
CA GLN A 288 -5.71 -23.35 -5.82
C GLN A 288 -5.86 -22.13 -4.90
N HIS A 289 -7.08 -21.79 -4.49
CA HIS A 289 -7.35 -20.73 -3.52
C HIS A 289 -6.70 -21.03 -2.16
N MET A 290 -6.79 -22.28 -1.68
CA MET A 290 -6.12 -22.69 -0.44
C MET A 290 -4.60 -22.63 -0.56
N GLY A 291 -4.05 -22.97 -1.72
CA GLY A 291 -2.63 -22.80 -2.05
C GLY A 291 -2.21 -21.32 -2.01
N ALA A 292 -2.99 -20.44 -2.61
CA ALA A 292 -2.75 -19.00 -2.58
C ALA A 292 -2.74 -18.43 -1.15
N ILE A 293 -3.71 -18.79 -0.32
CA ILE A 293 -3.78 -18.39 1.09
C ILE A 293 -2.51 -18.78 1.86
N LYS A 294 -1.99 -19.99 1.61
CA LYS A 294 -0.83 -20.53 2.34
C LYS A 294 0.50 -19.95 1.86
N SER A 295 0.65 -19.69 0.56
CA SER A 295 1.96 -19.46 -0.05
C SER A 295 2.16 -18.07 -0.67
N THR A 296 1.09 -17.26 -0.88
CA THR A 296 1.27 -15.93 -1.43
C THR A 296 2.15 -15.08 -0.52
N ASN A 297 3.21 -14.51 -1.10
CA ASN A 297 4.14 -13.69 -0.37
C ASN A 297 3.57 -12.31 -0.06
N TYR A 298 3.93 -11.79 1.12
CA TYR A 298 3.61 -10.44 1.54
C TYR A 298 4.90 -9.67 1.81
N GLY A 299 4.93 -8.42 1.36
CA GLY A 299 6.00 -7.49 1.69
C GLY A 299 5.94 -7.07 3.15
N TRP A 300 7.10 -6.77 3.70
CA TRP A 300 7.23 -6.37 5.09
C TRP A 300 7.76 -4.95 5.17
N ARG A 301 6.92 -4.05 5.67
CA ARG A 301 7.26 -2.65 5.92
C ARG A 301 6.59 -2.20 7.21
N ASP A 302 7.41 -2.00 8.25
CA ASP A 302 6.99 -1.38 9.50
C ASP A 302 7.34 0.11 9.46
N GLN A 303 6.51 0.94 10.08
CA GLN A 303 6.66 2.39 10.08
C GLN A 303 6.81 2.91 11.50
N ILE A 304 7.82 3.74 11.73
CA ILE A 304 8.06 4.45 12.98
C ILE A 304 8.06 5.94 12.66
N MET A 305 7.08 6.68 13.13
CA MET A 305 7.06 8.13 13.05
C MET A 305 7.68 8.71 14.30
N LEU A 306 8.85 9.31 14.17
CA LEU A 306 9.53 10.06 15.21
C LEU A 306 9.10 11.51 15.15
N LYS A 307 8.73 12.09 16.29
CA LYS A 307 8.26 13.47 16.43
C LYS A 307 9.32 14.33 17.07
N PHE A 308 9.52 15.53 16.50
CA PHE A 308 10.52 16.50 16.96
C PHE A 308 9.90 17.88 17.13
N LYS A 309 10.43 18.70 18.06
CA LYS A 309 10.02 20.10 18.26
C LYS A 309 10.40 20.98 17.07
N THR A 310 11.54 20.68 16.44
CA THR A 310 12.11 21.46 15.34
C THR A 310 12.73 20.52 14.30
N PRO A 311 12.83 20.92 13.02
CA PRO A 311 13.49 20.13 11.98
C PRO A 311 15.02 20.25 12.10
N VAL A 312 15.61 19.47 13.00
CA VAL A 312 17.05 19.52 13.34
C VAL A 312 17.98 19.21 12.16
N TRP A 313 17.49 18.51 11.15
CA TRP A 313 18.23 18.21 9.91
C TRP A 313 18.31 19.37 8.93
N ASP A 314 17.45 20.39 9.05
CA ASP A 314 17.45 21.54 8.13
C ASP A 314 18.70 22.42 8.27
N SER A 315 19.31 22.45 9.45
CA SER A 315 20.50 23.26 9.72
C SER A 315 21.75 22.78 8.99
N LYS A 316 21.87 21.46 8.77
CA LYS A 316 23.07 20.85 8.19
C LYS A 316 22.92 20.45 6.72
N ALA A 317 21.78 19.89 6.35
CA ALA A 317 21.66 19.21 5.07
C ALA A 317 20.33 19.47 4.35
N ARG A 318 19.40 20.20 4.96
CA ARG A 318 18.05 20.43 4.43
C ARG A 318 17.39 19.16 3.88
N MET A 319 17.51 18.07 4.63
CA MET A 319 16.92 16.79 4.22
C MET A 319 15.42 16.90 4.13
N SER A 320 14.86 16.39 3.06
CA SER A 320 13.43 16.41 2.82
C SER A 320 13.00 15.26 1.91
N GLY A 321 11.75 14.86 2.01
CA GLY A 321 11.19 13.81 1.19
C GLY A 321 11.78 12.43 1.49
N GLU A 322 11.99 11.62 0.46
CA GLU A 322 12.51 10.26 0.57
C GLU A 322 14.04 10.25 0.64
N VAL A 323 14.58 9.68 1.70
CA VAL A 323 16.02 9.48 1.89
C VAL A 323 16.30 8.00 2.05
N PHE A 324 16.97 7.40 1.07
CA PHE A 324 17.35 5.99 1.11
C PHE A 324 18.71 5.81 1.80
N SER A 325 18.75 4.94 2.81
CA SER A 325 19.96 4.73 3.60
C SER A 325 20.57 3.36 3.34
N ASN A 326 21.91 3.30 3.31
CA ASN A 326 22.65 2.04 3.36
C ASN A 326 23.04 1.62 4.79
N THR A 327 22.62 2.38 5.83
CA THR A 327 23.07 2.22 7.22
C THR A 327 22.11 1.42 8.12
N GLY A 328 21.12 0.73 7.55
CA GLY A 328 20.11 -0.03 8.32
C GLY A 328 18.99 0.82 8.94
N LEU A 329 18.95 2.14 8.69
CA LEU A 329 17.79 3.00 9.01
C LEU A 329 16.61 2.79 8.04
N GLY A 330 16.84 2.06 6.95
CA GLY A 330 15.82 1.86 5.94
C GLY A 330 15.64 3.09 5.06
N MET A 331 14.39 3.44 4.77
CA MET A 331 14.04 4.68 4.08
C MET A 331 13.44 5.67 5.09
N LEU A 332 14.01 6.86 5.13
CA LEU A 332 13.51 7.95 5.93
C LEU A 332 12.59 8.81 5.07
N TRP A 333 11.41 9.10 5.58
CA TRP A 333 10.52 10.07 4.99
C TRP A 333 10.45 11.28 5.89
N ILE A 334 10.99 12.39 5.41
CA ILE A 334 11.09 13.63 6.17
C ILE A 334 9.96 14.56 5.75
N GLU A 335 9.07 14.84 6.71
CA GLU A 335 7.94 15.74 6.49
C GLU A 335 8.22 17.11 7.07
N PRO A 336 8.04 18.19 6.28
CA PRO A 336 7.89 19.52 6.85
C PRO A 336 6.62 19.53 7.71
N ALA A 337 6.75 20.00 8.93
CA ALA A 337 5.62 20.06 9.85
C ALA A 337 4.54 21.03 9.34
N LEU A 338 3.28 20.59 9.42
CA LEU A 338 2.14 21.43 9.07
C LEU A 338 1.83 22.50 10.14
N LYS A 339 2.23 22.26 11.40
CA LYS A 339 1.96 23.15 12.56
C LYS A 339 3.09 23.07 13.58
N GLY A 340 4.24 23.62 13.26
CA GLY A 340 5.40 23.60 14.17
C GLY A 340 5.91 22.17 14.46
N GLY A 341 7.19 22.01 14.73
CA GLY A 341 7.81 20.70 14.87
C GLY A 341 8.09 20.04 13.52
N ALA A 342 8.48 18.79 13.55
CA ALA A 342 8.79 18.01 12.36
C ALA A 342 8.64 16.51 12.65
N ASN A 343 8.38 15.74 11.60
CA ASN A 343 8.27 14.30 11.68
C ASN A 343 9.27 13.63 10.75
N VAL A 344 9.86 12.53 11.23
CA VAL A 344 10.61 11.60 10.39
C VAL A 344 9.91 10.25 10.47
N VAL A 345 9.45 9.74 9.34
CA VAL A 345 8.91 8.40 9.25
C VAL A 345 10.02 7.46 8.79
N ILE A 346 10.40 6.54 9.64
CA ILE A 346 11.36 5.48 9.33
C ILE A 346 10.56 4.30 8.79
N ASN A 347 10.89 3.87 7.57
CA ASN A 347 10.33 2.67 6.96
C ASN A 347 11.35 1.53 7.05
N LEU A 348 11.13 0.63 7.98
CA LEU A 348 11.88 -0.61 8.08
C LEU A 348 11.23 -1.65 7.19
N SER A 349 11.97 -2.22 6.25
CA SER A 349 11.40 -3.06 5.19
C SER A 349 12.23 -4.31 4.94
N GLY A 350 11.60 -5.33 4.36
CA GLY A 350 12.23 -6.58 3.99
C GLY A 350 12.89 -7.28 5.17
N ASP A 351 14.10 -7.75 5.00
CA ASP A 351 14.84 -8.48 6.05
C ASP A 351 15.18 -7.59 7.26
N ASN A 352 15.35 -6.29 7.06
CA ASN A 352 15.53 -5.36 8.18
C ASN A 352 14.30 -5.36 9.12
N ALA A 353 13.09 -5.35 8.57
CA ALA A 353 11.86 -5.46 9.37
C ALA A 353 11.76 -6.85 10.03
N ARG A 354 12.14 -7.92 9.33
CA ARG A 354 12.12 -9.29 9.87
C ARG A 354 13.05 -9.47 11.07
N ILE A 355 14.27 -8.97 10.97
CA ILE A 355 15.25 -9.02 12.08
C ILE A 355 14.74 -8.24 13.29
N MET A 356 14.09 -7.11 13.05
CA MET A 356 13.59 -6.23 14.13
C MET A 356 12.30 -6.74 14.80
N GLN A 357 11.71 -7.84 14.32
CA GLN A 357 10.51 -8.42 14.97
C GLN A 357 10.74 -8.85 16.42
N ALA A 358 11.94 -9.29 16.75
CA ALA A 358 12.28 -9.74 18.10
C ALA A 358 12.25 -8.62 19.13
N PHE A 359 12.29 -7.34 18.71
CA PHE A 359 12.29 -6.21 19.61
C PHE A 359 10.87 -5.74 19.94
N GLY A 360 10.63 -5.38 21.20
CA GLY A 360 9.45 -4.61 21.59
C GLY A 360 9.47 -3.19 20.98
N ASP A 361 8.33 -2.53 20.90
CA ASP A 361 8.18 -1.24 20.20
C ASP A 361 9.16 -0.18 20.75
N LYS A 362 9.23 -0.02 22.06
CA LYS A 362 10.16 0.95 22.68
C LYS A 362 11.62 0.63 22.35
N GLN A 363 12.00 -0.63 22.46
CA GLN A 363 13.37 -1.08 22.19
C GLN A 363 13.76 -0.85 20.73
N LEU A 364 12.82 -1.12 19.79
CA LEU A 364 13.00 -0.85 18.37
C LEU A 364 13.19 0.65 18.11
N VAL A 365 12.36 1.51 18.71
CA VAL A 365 12.47 2.97 18.61
C VAL A 365 13.79 3.46 19.16
N ASP A 366 14.23 2.94 20.32
CA ASP A 366 15.53 3.29 20.91
C ASP A 366 16.70 2.94 19.96
N GLN A 367 16.65 1.78 19.30
CA GLN A 367 17.67 1.37 18.30
C GLN A 367 17.69 2.31 17.08
N VAL A 368 16.54 2.75 16.61
CA VAL A 368 16.43 3.71 15.51
C VAL A 368 16.96 5.08 15.93
N LEU A 369 16.60 5.55 17.11
CA LEU A 369 17.07 6.83 17.66
C LEU A 369 18.58 6.85 17.85
N ILE A 370 19.19 5.77 18.34
CA ILE A 370 20.66 5.66 18.47
C ILE A 370 21.34 5.90 17.11
N ARG A 371 20.83 5.26 16.05
CA ARG A 371 21.38 5.42 14.70
C ARG A 371 21.13 6.82 14.14
N LEU A 372 19.92 7.36 14.34
CA LEU A 372 19.59 8.71 13.88
C LEU A 372 20.46 9.76 14.58
N HIS A 373 20.66 9.62 15.89
CA HIS A 373 21.49 10.53 16.68
C HIS A 373 22.98 10.45 16.35
N ALA A 374 23.45 9.36 15.75
CA ALA A 374 24.81 9.28 15.24
C ALA A 374 25.04 10.27 14.09
N PHE A 375 24.00 10.54 13.27
CA PHE A 375 24.06 11.48 12.16
C PHE A 375 23.59 12.88 12.53
N TYR A 376 22.61 12.98 13.41
CA TYR A 376 21.98 14.21 13.89
C TYR A 376 21.97 14.25 15.42
N PRO A 377 23.09 14.53 16.09
CA PRO A 377 23.17 14.60 17.54
C PRO A 377 22.16 15.58 18.15
N GLU A 378 21.83 16.65 17.44
CA GLU A 378 20.88 17.68 17.82
C GLU A 378 19.44 17.13 17.97
N ALA A 379 19.13 16.05 17.30
CA ALA A 379 17.83 15.41 17.36
C ALA A 379 17.48 14.94 18.78
N ARG A 380 18.50 14.65 19.63
CA ARG A 380 18.28 14.22 21.02
C ARG A 380 17.47 15.22 21.83
N GLY A 381 17.83 16.50 21.74
CA GLY A 381 17.16 17.58 22.47
C GLY A 381 15.81 17.98 21.91
N ALA A 382 15.56 17.67 20.66
CA ALA A 382 14.34 18.02 19.95
C ALA A 382 13.29 16.89 19.93
N TYR A 383 13.66 15.65 20.22
CA TYR A 383 12.76 14.49 20.20
C TYR A 383 11.65 14.62 21.25
N THR A 384 10.39 14.35 20.86
CA THR A 384 9.21 14.49 21.71
C THR A 384 8.40 13.20 21.88
N GLY A 385 8.56 12.22 21.00
CA GLY A 385 7.82 10.97 21.06
C GLY A 385 7.73 10.26 19.72
N TYR A 386 6.97 9.18 19.68
CA TYR A 386 6.81 8.37 18.49
C TYR A 386 5.39 7.83 18.33
N GLU A 387 5.07 7.43 17.10
CA GLU A 387 4.00 6.49 16.75
C GLU A 387 4.59 5.34 15.94
N ILE A 388 4.03 4.14 16.10
CA ILE A 388 4.54 2.96 15.40
C ILE A 388 3.40 2.13 14.81
N ARG A 389 3.63 1.58 13.61
CA ARG A 389 2.77 0.61 12.95
C ARG A 389 3.62 -0.56 12.47
N ARG A 390 3.33 -1.73 13.01
CA ARG A 390 4.06 -2.97 12.75
C ARG A 390 3.12 -3.99 12.13
N TYR A 391 2.89 -3.87 10.84
CA TYR A 391 2.04 -4.80 10.09
C TYR A 391 2.67 -6.19 9.98
N SER A 392 3.99 -6.27 10.08
CA SER A 392 4.74 -7.53 10.01
C SER A 392 4.41 -8.48 11.16
N VAL A 393 4.15 -7.93 12.36
CA VAL A 393 3.82 -8.72 13.57
C VAL A 393 2.32 -8.79 13.85
N ASP A 394 1.48 -8.09 13.08
CA ASP A 394 0.03 -8.15 13.26
C ASP A 394 -0.52 -9.50 12.75
N PRO A 395 -1.07 -10.34 13.64
CA PRO A 395 -1.55 -11.68 13.27
C PRO A 395 -2.76 -11.65 12.33
N SER A 396 -3.42 -10.51 12.18
CA SER A 396 -4.57 -10.34 11.30
C SER A 396 -4.17 -9.98 9.87
N THR A 397 -3.02 -9.38 9.65
CA THR A 397 -2.54 -8.98 8.31
C THR A 397 -1.47 -9.92 7.77
N GLY A 398 -0.53 -10.30 8.63
CA GLY A 398 0.59 -11.18 8.27
C GLY A 398 1.59 -10.58 7.29
N GLY A 399 1.58 -9.26 7.16
CA GLY A 399 2.42 -8.48 6.27
C GLY A 399 1.79 -7.13 5.90
N SER A 400 2.53 -6.30 5.20
CA SER A 400 2.11 -4.93 4.90
C SER A 400 1.27 -4.83 3.63
N TYR A 401 1.60 -5.58 2.60
CA TYR A 401 0.92 -5.61 1.31
C TYR A 401 1.35 -6.82 0.49
N LEU A 402 0.60 -7.11 -0.58
CA LEU A 402 0.94 -8.18 -1.52
C LEU A 402 2.28 -7.89 -2.21
N ALA A 403 3.12 -8.92 -2.30
CA ALA A 403 4.35 -8.91 -3.09
C ALA A 403 4.60 -10.31 -3.64
N PHE A 404 4.18 -10.57 -4.87
CA PHE A 404 4.32 -11.92 -5.46
C PHE A 404 5.79 -12.37 -5.54
N GLY A 405 6.06 -13.53 -4.99
CA GLY A 405 7.33 -14.22 -5.11
C GLY A 405 7.45 -15.01 -6.41
N PRO A 406 8.63 -15.60 -6.67
CA PRO A 406 8.85 -16.43 -7.86
C PRO A 406 7.82 -17.54 -8.02
N GLY A 407 7.30 -17.69 -9.24
CA GLY A 407 6.28 -18.68 -9.60
C GLY A 407 4.88 -18.43 -9.07
N GLN A 408 4.61 -17.27 -8.47
CA GLN A 408 3.31 -16.98 -7.88
C GLN A 408 2.35 -16.24 -8.82
N ILE A 409 2.83 -15.41 -9.74
CA ILE A 409 1.99 -14.81 -10.77
C ILE A 409 1.36 -15.89 -11.64
N SER A 410 2.15 -16.81 -12.13
CA SER A 410 1.66 -17.91 -12.95
C SER A 410 0.63 -18.82 -12.29
N LYS A 411 0.59 -18.83 -10.96
CA LYS A 411 -0.33 -19.66 -10.18
C LYS A 411 -1.54 -18.90 -9.65
N TYR A 412 -1.39 -17.65 -9.27
CA TYR A 412 -2.37 -16.95 -8.42
C TYR A 412 -2.81 -15.59 -8.96
N TRP A 413 -2.23 -15.10 -10.07
CA TRP A 413 -2.67 -13.86 -10.69
C TRP A 413 -4.14 -13.95 -11.10
N ARG A 414 -4.93 -12.94 -10.79
CA ARG A 414 -6.39 -12.86 -11.03
C ARG A 414 -7.25 -13.88 -10.28
N LEU A 415 -6.67 -14.78 -9.49
CA LEU A 415 -7.41 -15.84 -8.81
C LEU A 415 -8.57 -15.30 -7.95
N TRP A 416 -8.34 -14.18 -7.29
CA TRP A 416 -9.32 -13.53 -6.40
C TRP A 416 -10.17 -12.47 -7.10
N GLU A 417 -10.03 -12.28 -8.39
CA GLU A 417 -10.78 -11.29 -9.15
C GLU A 417 -12.25 -11.68 -9.32
N ARG A 418 -12.55 -12.97 -9.38
CA ARG A 418 -13.89 -13.50 -9.67
C ARG A 418 -14.62 -13.92 -8.39
N PRO A 419 -15.94 -13.69 -8.33
CA PRO A 419 -16.76 -14.22 -7.25
C PRO A 419 -16.78 -15.76 -7.25
N ILE A 420 -16.98 -16.33 -6.07
CA ILE A 420 -17.28 -17.76 -5.89
C ILE A 420 -18.73 -17.85 -5.39
N GLN A 421 -19.63 -18.24 -6.26
CA GLN A 421 -21.08 -18.27 -5.99
C GLN A 421 -21.57 -16.89 -5.51
N ARG A 422 -21.98 -16.75 -4.24
CA ARG A 422 -22.50 -15.51 -3.64
C ARG A 422 -21.45 -14.63 -2.95
N VAL A 423 -20.19 -15.04 -3.00
CA VAL A 423 -19.08 -14.35 -2.34
C VAL A 423 -18.20 -13.65 -3.37
N ALA A 424 -18.18 -12.32 -3.37
CA ALA A 424 -17.21 -11.52 -4.09
C ALA A 424 -16.01 -11.19 -3.18
N PHE A 425 -14.83 -11.01 -3.77
CA PHE A 425 -13.59 -10.74 -3.04
C PHE A 425 -13.10 -9.31 -3.32
N ALA A 426 -12.68 -8.62 -2.26
CA ALA A 426 -12.05 -7.31 -2.32
C ALA A 426 -10.78 -7.29 -1.47
N GLY A 427 -9.91 -6.35 -1.72
CA GLY A 427 -8.62 -6.19 -1.06
C GLY A 427 -7.57 -5.81 -2.08
N GLU A 428 -6.50 -5.12 -1.66
CA GLU A 428 -5.40 -4.74 -2.55
C GLU A 428 -4.78 -5.94 -3.28
N HIS A 429 -4.85 -7.12 -2.66
CA HIS A 429 -4.34 -8.38 -3.21
C HIS A 429 -5.24 -9.01 -4.30
N THR A 430 -6.41 -8.44 -4.53
CA THR A 430 -7.36 -8.88 -5.57
C THR A 430 -7.41 -7.96 -6.77
N ASP A 431 -6.67 -6.84 -6.75
CA ASP A 431 -6.56 -5.92 -7.88
C ASP A 431 -5.45 -6.38 -8.83
N THR A 432 -5.69 -6.27 -10.13
CA THR A 432 -4.77 -6.74 -11.17
C THR A 432 -3.90 -5.65 -11.78
N LEU A 433 -4.21 -4.38 -11.53
CA LEU A 433 -3.44 -3.26 -12.05
C LEU A 433 -2.56 -2.64 -10.96
N TYR A 434 -3.13 -2.40 -9.78
CA TYR A 434 -2.44 -1.76 -8.65
C TYR A 434 -2.38 -2.65 -7.40
N PRO A 435 -1.98 -3.94 -7.50
CA PRO A 435 -1.91 -4.79 -6.32
C PRO A 435 -0.94 -4.20 -5.28
N GLY A 436 -1.23 -4.43 -4.02
CA GLY A 436 -0.39 -3.93 -2.92
C GLY A 436 -0.55 -2.45 -2.58
N THR A 437 -1.50 -1.72 -3.21
CA THR A 437 -1.65 -0.27 -3.06
C THR A 437 -3.03 0.14 -2.51
N LEU A 438 -3.12 1.39 -2.04
CA LEU A 438 -4.39 2.00 -1.65
C LEU A 438 -5.35 2.11 -2.85
N GLU A 439 -4.84 2.52 -4.02
CA GLU A 439 -5.62 2.59 -5.26
C GLU A 439 -6.23 1.23 -5.61
N GLY A 440 -5.44 0.15 -5.56
CA GLY A 440 -5.91 -1.22 -5.79
C GLY A 440 -6.96 -1.67 -4.77
N ALA A 441 -6.81 -1.27 -3.50
CA ALA A 441 -7.82 -1.56 -2.48
C ALA A 441 -9.17 -0.90 -2.82
N LEU A 442 -9.17 0.38 -3.19
CA LEU A 442 -10.38 1.12 -3.58
C LEU A 442 -11.02 0.54 -4.85
N ARG A 443 -10.22 0.29 -5.90
CA ARG A 443 -10.65 -0.34 -7.16
C ARG A 443 -11.30 -1.70 -6.92
N SER A 444 -10.66 -2.54 -6.11
CA SER A 444 -11.19 -3.87 -5.78
C SER A 444 -12.51 -3.82 -5.04
N GLY A 445 -12.71 -2.82 -4.16
CA GLY A 445 -13.97 -2.58 -3.49
C GLY A 445 -15.10 -2.21 -4.45
N GLN A 446 -14.83 -1.30 -5.41
CA GLN A 446 -15.77 -0.95 -6.49
C GLN A 446 -16.12 -2.16 -7.35
N ARG A 447 -15.12 -2.92 -7.78
CA ARG A 447 -15.32 -4.13 -8.58
C ARG A 447 -16.19 -5.14 -7.83
N ALA A 448 -15.88 -5.44 -6.56
CA ALA A 448 -16.65 -6.40 -5.77
C ALA A 448 -18.11 -5.95 -5.59
N ALA A 449 -18.36 -4.67 -5.34
CA ALA A 449 -19.71 -4.12 -5.27
C ALA A 449 -20.46 -4.26 -6.60
N SER A 450 -19.82 -4.00 -7.74
CA SER A 450 -20.40 -4.22 -9.07
C SER A 450 -20.70 -5.70 -9.31
N GLN A 451 -19.79 -6.59 -8.94
CA GLN A 451 -19.97 -8.04 -9.09
C GLN A 451 -21.15 -8.56 -8.26
N VAL A 452 -21.36 -8.05 -7.05
CA VAL A 452 -22.54 -8.38 -6.24
C VAL A 452 -23.83 -7.95 -6.94
N GLN A 453 -23.85 -6.76 -7.57
CA GLN A 453 -25.00 -6.30 -8.34
C GLN A 453 -25.26 -7.17 -9.57
N ASP A 454 -24.20 -7.56 -10.29
CA ASP A 454 -24.26 -8.43 -11.45
C ASP A 454 -24.78 -9.83 -11.08
N LEU A 455 -24.30 -10.42 -9.98
CA LEU A 455 -24.79 -11.68 -9.44
C LEU A 455 -26.29 -11.59 -9.10
N ALA A 456 -26.71 -10.49 -8.47
CA ALA A 456 -28.12 -10.24 -8.13
C ALA A 456 -29.01 -9.99 -9.37
N ALA A 457 -28.42 -9.60 -10.48
CA ALA A 457 -29.06 -9.52 -11.79
C ALA A 457 -29.04 -10.82 -12.57
N GLY A 458 -28.54 -11.93 -11.98
CA GLY A 458 -28.47 -13.26 -12.59
C GLY A 458 -27.27 -13.48 -13.51
N LYS A 459 -26.27 -12.57 -13.52
CA LYS A 459 -25.05 -12.81 -14.28
C LYS A 459 -24.19 -13.87 -13.58
N SER A 460 -23.59 -14.77 -14.37
CA SER A 460 -22.61 -15.75 -13.90
C SER A 460 -21.19 -15.27 -14.19
N PHE A 461 -20.26 -15.72 -13.37
CA PHE A 461 -18.83 -15.48 -13.56
C PHE A 461 -18.11 -16.81 -13.75
N GLU A 462 -17.51 -17.01 -14.92
CA GLU A 462 -16.67 -18.17 -15.16
C GLU A 462 -15.41 -18.11 -14.29
N PRO A 463 -14.97 -19.24 -13.71
CA PRO A 463 -13.70 -19.30 -13.00
C PRO A 463 -12.54 -18.85 -13.88
N VAL A 464 -11.58 -18.12 -13.30
CA VAL A 464 -10.35 -17.79 -14.02
C VAL A 464 -9.58 -19.07 -14.27
N LYS A 465 -9.58 -19.54 -15.52
CA LYS A 465 -8.71 -20.63 -15.95
C LYS A 465 -7.32 -20.03 -16.15
N VAL A 466 -6.45 -20.18 -15.16
CA VAL A 466 -5.02 -19.94 -15.37
C VAL A 466 -4.53 -21.09 -16.26
N ALA A 467 -4.58 -20.89 -17.58
CA ALA A 467 -4.02 -21.86 -18.49
C ALA A 467 -2.51 -21.96 -18.24
N PRO A 468 -1.95 -23.15 -18.04
CA PRO A 468 -0.51 -23.28 -18.08
C PRO A 468 -0.03 -22.71 -19.42
N PRO A 469 1.02 -21.88 -19.45
CA PRO A 469 1.52 -21.37 -20.70
C PRO A 469 1.90 -22.55 -21.60
N LYS A 470 1.60 -22.44 -22.89
CA LYS A 470 2.21 -23.33 -23.87
C LYS A 470 3.71 -23.30 -23.65
N ALA A 471 4.31 -24.47 -23.45
CA ALA A 471 5.76 -24.57 -23.41
C ALA A 471 6.34 -23.80 -24.60
N PRO A 472 7.36 -22.96 -24.38
CA PRO A 472 7.99 -22.27 -25.51
C PRO A 472 8.36 -23.33 -26.55
N ALA A 473 8.01 -23.08 -27.80
CA ALA A 473 8.44 -23.95 -28.89
C ALA A 473 9.95 -24.16 -28.77
N PRO A 474 10.47 -25.38 -28.95
CA PRO A 474 11.91 -25.62 -28.85
C PRO A 474 12.60 -24.61 -29.77
N ALA A 475 13.48 -23.80 -29.20
CA ALA A 475 14.17 -22.75 -29.91
C ALA A 475 14.89 -23.39 -31.11
N SER A 476 14.48 -23.02 -32.33
CA SER A 476 15.25 -23.37 -33.52
C SER A 476 16.65 -22.79 -33.34
N GLN A 477 17.66 -23.59 -33.59
CA GLN A 477 19.08 -23.34 -33.27
C GLN A 477 19.74 -22.14 -33.97
N LYS A 478 18.99 -21.11 -34.37
CA LYS A 478 19.51 -19.83 -34.87
C LYS A 478 18.60 -18.69 -34.42
N SER A 479 18.59 -18.39 -33.14
CA SER A 479 17.97 -17.16 -32.66
C SER A 479 19.04 -16.15 -32.32
N ASP A 480 18.97 -14.99 -32.96
CA ASP A 480 19.76 -13.83 -32.55
C ASP A 480 19.55 -13.59 -31.07
N CYS A 481 20.66 -13.45 -30.34
CA CYS A 481 20.62 -13.16 -28.92
C CYS A 481 19.98 -11.79 -28.70
N ASN A 482 18.75 -11.77 -28.22
CA ASN A 482 18.08 -10.54 -27.83
C ASN A 482 18.13 -10.39 -26.30
N PHE A 483 17.65 -9.26 -25.80
CA PHE A 483 17.62 -8.96 -24.36
C PHE A 483 17.02 -10.11 -23.53
N PHE A 484 15.97 -10.77 -24.01
CA PHE A 484 15.32 -11.87 -23.28
C PHE A 484 16.15 -13.16 -23.32
N THR A 485 16.69 -13.52 -24.48
CA THR A 485 17.51 -14.73 -24.59
C THR A 485 18.85 -14.59 -23.85
N SER A 486 19.41 -13.38 -23.72
CA SER A 486 20.59 -13.11 -22.90
C SER A 486 20.33 -13.30 -21.41
N LEU A 487 19.09 -13.08 -20.92
CA LEU A 487 18.67 -13.39 -19.55
C LEU A 487 18.73 -14.89 -19.22
N PHE A 488 18.69 -15.76 -20.25
CA PHE A 488 18.74 -17.22 -20.11
C PHE A 488 20.06 -17.85 -20.54
N GLY A 489 21.14 -17.06 -20.64
CA GLY A 489 22.48 -17.57 -20.88
C GLY A 489 22.91 -17.67 -22.33
N CYS A 490 22.18 -17.04 -23.27
CA CYS A 490 22.63 -16.87 -24.64
C CYS A 490 23.76 -15.80 -24.69
N THR A 491 24.87 -16.11 -25.26
CA THR A 491 25.98 -15.15 -25.54
C THR A 491 26.00 -14.90 -27.05
N SER A 492 25.90 -13.65 -27.49
CA SER A 492 26.13 -13.30 -28.90
C SER A 492 27.58 -12.85 -29.08
N ASP A 493 28.24 -13.42 -30.06
CA ASP A 493 29.59 -12.99 -30.46
C ASP A 493 29.58 -11.68 -31.30
N LYS A 494 28.42 -11.04 -31.46
CA LYS A 494 28.33 -9.76 -32.17
C LYS A 494 28.12 -8.62 -31.19
N PRO A 495 28.88 -7.51 -31.29
CA PRO A 495 28.60 -6.30 -30.54
C PRO A 495 27.16 -5.82 -30.87
N VAL A 496 26.33 -5.64 -29.87
CA VAL A 496 25.01 -5.04 -30.04
C VAL A 496 25.20 -3.57 -30.40
N GLU A 497 24.92 -3.23 -31.64
CA GLU A 497 24.87 -1.83 -32.08
C GLU A 497 23.77 -1.12 -31.28
N PRO A 498 24.05 -0.02 -30.56
CA PRO A 498 23.03 0.64 -29.75
C PRO A 498 21.92 1.14 -30.66
N ALA A 499 20.72 0.68 -30.43
CA ALA A 499 19.53 1.19 -31.11
C ALA A 499 19.51 2.72 -30.97
N LYS A 500 19.35 3.43 -32.10
CA LYS A 500 19.20 4.89 -32.11
C LYS A 500 18.09 5.30 -31.16
N PRO A 501 18.32 6.23 -30.22
CA PRO A 501 17.30 6.63 -29.28
C PRO A 501 16.16 7.33 -30.01
N GLN A 502 15.00 6.69 -30.03
CA GLN A 502 13.76 7.42 -30.25
C GLN A 502 13.53 8.26 -28.97
N ALA A 503 13.20 9.53 -29.14
CA ALA A 503 12.93 10.48 -28.06
C ALA A 503 11.61 10.15 -27.35
N GLU A 504 11.56 9.03 -26.66
CA GLU A 504 10.47 8.69 -25.74
C GLU A 504 10.78 9.24 -24.34
N LYS A 505 9.75 9.71 -23.67
CA LYS A 505 9.86 10.20 -22.28
C LYS A 505 10.40 9.10 -21.37
N PRO A 506 11.36 9.39 -20.48
CA PRO A 506 11.91 8.40 -19.55
C PRO A 506 10.82 7.77 -18.69
N GLY A 507 10.96 6.48 -18.38
CA GLY A 507 10.00 5.74 -17.56
C GLY A 507 9.99 6.19 -16.10
N PHE A 508 9.00 5.71 -15.34
CA PHE A 508 8.79 6.09 -13.95
C PHE A 508 10.06 5.99 -13.09
N PHE A 509 10.78 4.87 -13.20
CA PHE A 509 11.98 4.68 -12.40
C PHE A 509 13.16 5.54 -12.85
N SER A 510 13.32 5.78 -14.15
CA SER A 510 14.33 6.72 -14.65
C SER A 510 14.06 8.14 -14.17
N ARG A 511 12.79 8.54 -14.08
CA ARG A 511 12.38 9.84 -13.55
C ARG A 511 12.48 9.89 -12.03
N LEU A 512 12.17 8.79 -11.35
CA LEU A 512 12.29 8.70 -9.90
C LEU A 512 13.74 8.90 -9.44
N PHE A 513 14.71 8.61 -10.31
CA PHE A 513 16.13 8.64 -10.00
C PHE A 513 16.94 9.57 -10.92
N GLY A 514 16.26 10.43 -11.70
CA GLY A 514 16.80 11.59 -12.40
C GLY A 514 17.65 11.32 -13.61
N GLY A 515 17.09 10.75 -14.62
CA GLY A 515 17.65 10.90 -15.96
C GLY A 515 17.45 12.35 -16.42
N SER A 516 18.48 13.19 -16.42
CA SER A 516 18.42 14.51 -17.03
C SER A 516 18.63 14.40 -18.54
N ASP A 517 17.75 15.04 -19.31
CA ASP A 517 17.80 15.11 -20.79
C ASP A 517 18.88 16.10 -21.30
N THR A 518 19.97 16.30 -20.60
CA THR A 518 21.08 17.08 -21.14
C THR A 518 22.05 16.17 -21.91
N PRO A 519 22.25 16.39 -23.20
CA PRO A 519 23.28 15.66 -23.93
C PRO A 519 24.66 16.06 -23.37
N VAL A 520 25.29 15.14 -22.67
CA VAL A 520 26.71 15.31 -22.35
C VAL A 520 27.49 15.06 -23.64
N ALA A 521 28.22 16.09 -24.08
CA ALA A 521 29.16 15.97 -25.19
C ALA A 521 30.12 14.78 -24.93
N ALA A 522 30.32 13.96 -25.93
CA ALA A 522 31.23 12.82 -25.87
C ALA A 522 32.62 13.29 -25.48
N PRO A 523 33.24 12.66 -24.48
CA PRO A 523 34.67 12.93 -24.18
C PRO A 523 35.54 12.49 -25.33
N ALA A 524 36.57 13.29 -25.63
CA ALA A 524 37.59 12.98 -26.60
C ALA A 524 38.31 11.65 -26.26
N PRO A 525 38.85 10.92 -27.24
CA PRO A 525 39.50 9.63 -26.99
C PRO A 525 40.71 9.80 -26.05
N VAL A 526 40.67 9.12 -24.93
CA VAL A 526 41.81 9.05 -24.01
C VAL A 526 42.80 8.02 -24.55
N GLU A 527 44.01 8.46 -24.70
CA GLU A 527 45.19 7.68 -25.07
C GLU A 527 45.37 6.51 -24.07
N LYS A 528 45.64 5.32 -24.59
CA LYS A 528 45.80 4.09 -23.80
C LYS A 528 46.93 4.25 -22.78
N ALA A 529 46.63 4.15 -21.51
CA ALA A 529 47.59 3.96 -20.44
C ALA A 529 48.22 2.53 -20.51
N PRO A 530 49.48 2.37 -20.13
CA PRO A 530 50.17 1.07 -20.18
C PRO A 530 49.56 0.08 -19.16
N GLU A 531 49.55 -1.16 -19.57
CA GLU A 531 49.04 -2.32 -18.84
C GLU A 531 49.74 -2.49 -17.47
N PRO A 532 49.02 -2.66 -16.36
CA PRO A 532 49.62 -2.88 -15.06
C PRO A 532 50.23 -4.30 -14.96
N ALA A 533 51.40 -4.41 -14.33
CA ALA A 533 52.11 -5.64 -14.07
C ALA A 533 51.24 -6.66 -13.27
N PRO A 534 51.45 -7.99 -13.47
CA PRO A 534 50.64 -9.00 -12.83
C PRO A 534 50.80 -8.99 -11.31
N ALA A 535 49.68 -9.12 -10.61
CA ALA A 535 49.60 -9.16 -9.16
C ALA A 535 50.30 -10.42 -8.59
N PRO A 536 50.98 -10.33 -7.44
CA PRO A 536 51.62 -11.48 -6.80
C PRO A 536 50.56 -12.49 -6.31
N ALA A 537 50.94 -13.77 -6.38
CA ALA A 537 50.09 -14.90 -6.00
C ALA A 537 49.62 -14.82 -4.53
N PRO A 538 48.38 -15.28 -4.23
CA PRO A 538 47.87 -15.22 -2.86
C PRO A 538 48.61 -16.17 -1.93
N VAL A 539 49.01 -15.65 -0.78
CA VAL A 539 49.59 -16.41 0.33
C VAL A 539 48.52 -17.30 0.94
N PRO A 540 48.72 -18.58 1.23
CA PRO A 540 47.74 -19.45 1.81
C PRO A 540 47.39 -18.99 3.23
N VAL A 541 46.13 -18.67 3.45
CA VAL A 541 45.57 -18.37 4.78
C VAL A 541 45.36 -19.69 5.51
N ALA A 542 45.97 -19.83 6.70
CA ALA A 542 45.77 -20.95 7.59
C ALA A 542 44.30 -21.06 8.01
N PRO A 543 43.74 -22.28 8.19
CA PRO A 543 42.35 -22.45 8.54
C PRO A 543 42.08 -21.89 9.94
N VAL A 544 41.11 -20.98 10.02
CA VAL A 544 40.54 -20.50 11.30
C VAL A 544 39.79 -21.67 11.93
N VAL A 545 40.31 -22.15 13.06
CA VAL A 545 39.64 -23.17 13.88
C VAL A 545 38.36 -22.57 14.44
N ALA A 546 37.21 -23.15 14.07
CA ALA A 546 35.93 -22.80 14.66
C ALA A 546 35.96 -23.11 16.18
N PRO A 547 35.38 -22.26 17.03
CA PRO A 547 35.25 -22.57 18.44
C PRO A 547 34.37 -23.82 18.63
N VAL A 548 34.91 -24.81 19.33
CA VAL A 548 34.23 -26.02 19.76
C VAL A 548 33.10 -25.59 20.72
N VAL A 549 31.86 -25.75 20.30
CA VAL A 549 30.73 -25.63 21.20
C VAL A 549 30.65 -26.91 22.02
N THR A 550 31.02 -26.82 23.31
CA THR A 550 30.78 -27.87 24.28
C THR A 550 29.27 -27.97 24.57
N PRO A 551 28.69 -29.18 24.53
CA PRO A 551 27.28 -29.34 24.90
C PRO A 551 27.10 -29.10 26.41
N PRO A 552 25.96 -28.52 26.85
CA PRO A 552 25.69 -28.28 28.25
C PRO A 552 25.58 -29.61 29.03
N ALA A 553 26.23 -29.65 30.17
CA ALA A 553 26.19 -30.77 31.11
C ALA A 553 24.75 -31.07 31.53
N LYS A 554 24.40 -32.36 31.56
CA LYS A 554 23.14 -32.87 32.09
C LYS A 554 23.05 -32.52 33.57
N THR A 555 22.10 -31.68 33.96
CA THR A 555 21.71 -31.45 35.35
C THR A 555 20.85 -32.62 35.80
N GLU A 556 21.28 -33.29 36.85
CA GLU A 556 20.50 -34.31 37.57
C GLU A 556 19.27 -33.68 38.26
N PRO A 557 18.20 -34.44 38.47
CA PRO A 557 16.95 -33.92 39.03
C PRO A 557 17.10 -33.69 40.54
N VAL A 558 16.89 -32.45 40.97
CA VAL A 558 16.78 -32.08 42.37
C VAL A 558 15.48 -32.63 42.95
N LYS A 559 15.60 -33.45 44.01
CA LYS A 559 14.49 -34.04 44.78
C LYS A 559 13.66 -32.92 45.46
N LYS A 560 12.34 -33.00 45.30
CA LYS A 560 11.35 -32.24 46.07
C LYS A 560 11.46 -32.60 47.58
N PRO A 561 11.40 -31.62 48.50
CA PRO A 561 11.09 -31.91 49.91
C PRO A 561 9.59 -32.10 50.11
N ALA A 562 9.24 -33.06 50.91
CA ALA A 562 7.90 -33.52 51.23
C ALA A 562 7.11 -32.44 52.03
N ALA A 563 5.82 -32.42 51.78
CA ALA A 563 4.81 -31.67 52.52
C ALA A 563 4.65 -32.22 53.94
N LYS A 564 4.55 -31.36 54.93
CA LYS A 564 3.98 -31.63 56.26
C LYS A 564 2.64 -30.93 56.39
N ALA A 565 1.66 -31.78 56.78
CA ALA A 565 0.25 -31.45 56.96
C ALA A 565 0.01 -30.69 58.28
N GLU A 566 -0.94 -29.81 58.23
CA GLU A 566 -2.02 -29.35 59.12
C GLU A 566 -1.81 -29.27 60.66
N PRO A 567 -2.59 -28.40 61.38
CA PRO A 567 -4.03 -28.49 61.42
C PRO A 567 -4.84 -27.16 61.43
N ALA A 568 -6.11 -27.36 61.11
CA ALA A 568 -7.21 -26.42 61.10
C ALA A 568 -7.51 -25.74 62.43
N LYS A 569 -7.97 -24.48 62.38
CA LYS A 569 -8.93 -23.91 63.34
C LYS A 569 -9.95 -23.01 62.63
N LYS A 570 -11.19 -23.43 62.76
CA LYS A 570 -12.42 -22.68 62.53
C LYS A 570 -12.49 -21.47 63.43
N THR A 571 -12.94 -20.34 62.93
CA THR A 571 -13.86 -19.48 63.70
C THR A 571 -14.68 -18.62 62.72
N GLN A 572 -15.92 -18.53 63.11
CA GLN A 572 -17.12 -18.01 62.47
C GLN A 572 -17.19 -16.46 62.48
N HIS A 573 -18.01 -16.00 61.52
CA HIS A 573 -18.95 -14.86 61.61
C HIS A 573 -18.44 -13.45 61.91
N LYS A 574 -18.67 -12.54 60.93
CA LYS A 574 -19.73 -11.52 61.04
C LYS A 574 -19.66 -10.56 59.83
N GLU A 575 -20.71 -10.54 59.07
CA GLU A 575 -21.16 -9.31 58.38
C GLU A 575 -21.53 -8.27 59.45
N PRO A 576 -21.32 -6.96 59.20
CA PRO A 576 -22.52 -6.16 59.02
C PRO A 576 -22.42 -4.99 58.02
N ALA A 577 -23.57 -4.84 57.36
CA ALA A 577 -24.33 -3.60 57.21
C ALA A 577 -23.82 -2.48 56.29
N LYS A 578 -24.65 -2.28 55.31
CA LYS A 578 -24.96 -1.07 54.51
C LYS A 578 -24.78 0.24 55.29
N LYS A 579 -24.18 1.23 54.65
CA LYS A 579 -24.54 2.65 54.82
C LYS A 579 -24.63 3.33 53.46
N GLU A 580 -25.82 3.79 53.16
CA GLU A 580 -26.22 4.66 52.08
C GLU A 580 -25.88 6.14 52.36
N PRO A 581 -26.09 7.04 51.38
CA PRO A 581 -25.21 8.19 51.11
C PRO A 581 -25.72 9.51 51.75
N ALA A 582 -24.79 10.42 51.96
CA ALA A 582 -25.12 11.79 52.35
C ALA A 582 -25.17 12.72 51.13
N LYS A 583 -26.34 13.26 50.86
CA LYS A 583 -26.62 14.42 50.00
C LYS A 583 -25.79 15.63 50.46
N LYS A 584 -25.20 16.35 49.52
CA LYS A 584 -24.88 17.78 49.68
C LYS A 584 -25.49 18.57 48.52
N GLU A 585 -26.23 19.59 48.95
CA GLU A 585 -26.98 20.55 48.14
C GLU A 585 -26.09 21.53 47.35
N PRO A 586 -26.73 22.28 46.42
CA PRO A 586 -26.00 23.09 45.42
C PRO A 586 -25.71 24.50 45.94
N VAL A 587 -24.53 25.01 45.63
CA VAL A 587 -24.14 26.41 45.87
C VAL A 587 -24.58 27.27 44.70
N LYS A 588 -25.33 28.35 45.03
CA LYS A 588 -25.86 29.40 44.20
C LYS A 588 -24.82 30.14 43.39
N LYS A 589 -25.10 30.39 42.13
CA LYS A 589 -24.48 31.42 41.29
C LYS A 589 -25.05 32.80 41.65
N GLU A 590 -24.22 33.77 41.87
CA GLU A 590 -24.53 35.19 41.75
C GLU A 590 -23.95 35.81 40.47
N PRO A 591 -24.62 36.82 39.88
CA PRO A 591 -24.28 37.32 38.56
C PRO A 591 -23.40 38.57 38.64
N VAL A 592 -22.40 38.67 37.74
CA VAL A 592 -21.63 39.90 37.54
C VAL A 592 -22.19 40.70 36.38
N LYS A 593 -22.39 41.96 36.64
CA LYS A 593 -23.06 43.03 35.92
C LYS A 593 -22.44 43.35 34.55
N LYS A 594 -23.34 43.62 33.60
CA LYS A 594 -23.13 44.43 32.35
C LYS A 594 -22.91 45.88 32.69
N ALA A 595 -22.03 46.55 31.93
CA ALA A 595 -22.18 47.98 31.55
C ALA A 595 -21.10 48.38 30.52
N PRO A 596 -21.27 49.49 29.77
CA PRO A 596 -22.09 49.57 28.55
C PRO A 596 -21.27 50.05 27.32
N ALA A 597 -21.91 50.02 26.17
CA ALA A 597 -21.44 50.54 24.89
C ALA A 597 -21.18 52.05 24.89
N LYS A 598 -20.19 52.49 24.09
CA LYS A 598 -20.17 53.82 23.48
C LYS A 598 -19.91 53.74 22.00
N THR A 599 -20.84 54.26 21.30
CA THR A 599 -20.95 54.68 19.93
C THR A 599 -20.00 55.85 19.60
N ASP A 600 -19.68 55.96 18.34
CA ASP A 600 -19.53 57.12 17.44
C ASP A 600 -18.26 56.94 16.58
N ASP A 601 -18.22 57.17 15.36
CA ASP A 601 -19.00 57.73 14.26
C ASP A 601 -18.02 57.95 13.07
N ALA A 602 -18.52 57.64 11.90
CA ALA A 602 -18.26 58.30 10.63
C ALA A 602 -16.83 58.52 10.09
N LYS A 603 -16.50 57.92 8.95
CA LYS A 603 -16.44 58.63 7.64
C LYS A 603 -15.90 57.77 6.52
N LYS A 604 -16.79 57.52 5.56
CA LYS A 604 -16.44 57.32 4.14
C LYS A 604 -16.18 58.70 3.50
N PRO A 605 -15.35 58.82 2.45
CA PRO A 605 -15.89 58.83 1.10
C PRO A 605 -14.98 58.15 0.05
N ALA A 606 -15.60 57.42 -0.88
CA ALA A 606 -16.00 57.75 -2.22
C ALA A 606 -14.88 57.75 -3.29
N ALA A 607 -15.00 56.73 -4.11
CA ALA A 607 -14.93 56.62 -5.57
C ALA A 607 -14.04 57.59 -6.39
N LYS A 608 -13.26 57.00 -7.29
CA LYS A 608 -13.24 57.45 -8.71
C LYS A 608 -12.74 56.32 -9.61
N ALA A 609 -13.55 56.05 -10.61
CA ALA A 609 -13.31 55.29 -11.80
C ALA A 609 -12.45 56.09 -12.81
N ALA A 610 -11.81 55.37 -13.72
CA ALA A 610 -11.67 55.66 -15.16
C ALA A 610 -10.49 54.84 -15.70
N THR A 611 -10.78 53.93 -16.57
CA THR A 611 -10.86 53.89 -18.03
C THR A 611 -9.58 53.39 -18.69
N ASP A 612 -9.78 52.30 -19.42
CA ASP A 612 -9.38 52.03 -20.78
C ASP A 612 -7.93 52.25 -21.24
N THR A 613 -7.33 51.18 -21.70
CA THR A 613 -7.00 50.98 -23.12
C THR A 613 -6.18 49.69 -23.32
N ALA A 614 -6.68 48.79 -24.13
CA ALA A 614 -5.88 48.01 -25.05
C ALA A 614 -5.76 48.83 -26.36
N PRO A 615 -4.88 48.54 -27.33
CA PRO A 615 -4.55 47.24 -27.90
C PRO A 615 -3.12 47.10 -28.48
N ALA A 616 -2.94 45.99 -29.17
CA ALA A 616 -2.19 45.74 -30.39
C ALA A 616 -0.94 44.85 -30.33
N ASP A 617 -1.10 43.72 -30.96
CA ASP A 617 -0.18 42.95 -31.80
C ASP A 617 1.17 43.55 -32.14
N VAL A 618 2.23 42.74 -32.10
CA VAL A 618 3.17 42.55 -33.22
C VAL A 618 3.82 41.15 -33.13
N LYS A 619 3.76 40.45 -34.28
CA LYS A 619 4.51 39.26 -34.67
C LYS A 619 6.03 39.49 -34.68
N SER A 620 6.80 38.54 -34.26
CA SER A 620 7.83 37.83 -35.07
C SER A 620 8.32 36.62 -34.30
#